data_3667777cc57f126d9c996d651cc5497b
#
_entry.id   3667777cc57f126d9c996d651cc5497b
#
_cell.length_a   1.000
_cell.length_b   1.000
_cell.length_c   1.000
_cell.angle_alpha   90.00
_cell.angle_beta   90.00
_cell.angle_gamma   90.00
#
_symmetry.space_group_name_H-M   'P 1'
#
loop_
_entity.id
_entity.type
_entity.pdbx_description
1 polymer ?
#
loop_
_entity_poly.entity_id
_entity_poly.type
_entity_poly.pdbx_seq_one_letter_code
_entity_poly.pdbx_strand_id
1 'polypeptide(L)'
;MNAARSADLAEILHIARAEMAGHLAKDRGPLAHRAAEILLHPAALSLAKHLVAFDHDLARLGSLRRASLAMLDRYGVHARLADTSGGPHDLTARRAALPERGPLLVVSNHPGLYDALALFSAVGRDDLAVIAAARDLLFALPHVRKHLLSAPPDARAGLALRAAARHLTRGGALLHFPAGRIEPDPRLVPPGESALHAFQPGLDALVTLAARARPDLVVVPVIVSGVVSLRARAFASALAGRAGLTDAFVPLLQLTLPGFGDVDVRVTIGPALDVAELGAEPSTHLRLALERLARAVLRPPGAAPAEPLR
;
A
#
# COMPACT_ATOMS: atom_id res chain seq x y z
N MET A 1 -15.06 4.61 -29.77
CA MET A 1 -14.07 4.15 -28.77
C MET A 1 -13.13 5.31 -28.51
N ASN A 2 -13.33 6.08 -27.41
CA ASN A 2 -12.40 7.13 -27.03
C ASN A 2 -11.09 6.44 -26.63
N ALA A 3 -10.00 6.74 -27.34
CA ALA A 3 -8.64 6.38 -26.91
C ALA A 3 -8.49 6.91 -25.49
N ALA A 4 -8.26 6.02 -24.53
CA ALA A 4 -8.05 6.41 -23.14
C ALA A 4 -6.88 7.40 -23.13
N ARG A 5 -7.14 8.63 -22.63
CA ARG A 5 -6.13 9.68 -22.51
C ARG A 5 -4.96 9.12 -21.72
N SER A 6 -3.76 9.18 -22.22
CA SER A 6 -2.57 8.80 -21.47
C SER A 6 -2.26 9.85 -20.40
N ALA A 7 -1.65 9.44 -19.30
CA ALA A 7 -1.19 10.35 -18.25
C ALA A 7 -0.17 11.36 -18.83
N ASP A 8 -0.35 12.65 -18.52
CA ASP A 8 0.57 13.72 -18.95
C ASP A 8 1.59 13.99 -17.83
N LEU A 9 2.88 13.91 -18.19
CA LEU A 9 3.97 14.12 -17.22
C LEU A 9 3.96 15.54 -16.64
N ALA A 10 3.64 16.57 -17.44
CA ALA A 10 3.63 17.95 -16.95
C ALA A 10 2.49 18.18 -15.94
N GLU A 11 1.31 17.63 -16.21
CA GLU A 11 0.16 17.66 -15.30
C GLU A 11 0.49 16.93 -13.99
N ILE A 12 0.98 15.68 -14.07
CA ILE A 12 1.33 14.87 -12.90
C ILE A 12 2.44 15.54 -12.07
N LEU A 13 3.46 16.12 -12.70
CA LEU A 13 4.52 16.85 -12.02
C LEU A 13 3.97 18.08 -11.27
N HIS A 14 3.09 18.85 -11.91
CA HIS A 14 2.46 20.00 -11.28
C HIS A 14 1.69 19.60 -10.01
N ILE A 15 0.84 18.58 -10.11
CA ILE A 15 0.06 18.08 -8.99
C ILE A 15 0.98 17.51 -7.89
N ALA A 16 1.96 16.70 -8.25
CA ALA A 16 2.90 16.10 -7.29
C ALA A 16 3.66 17.17 -6.47
N ARG A 17 4.13 18.24 -7.14
CA ARG A 17 4.79 19.35 -6.46
C ARG A 17 3.86 20.05 -5.47
N ALA A 18 2.65 20.36 -5.89
CA ALA A 18 1.66 21.04 -5.04
C ALA A 18 1.28 20.19 -3.82
N GLU A 19 1.02 18.89 -4.01
CA GLU A 19 0.68 17.99 -2.90
C GLU A 19 1.85 17.81 -1.92
N MET A 20 3.07 17.61 -2.42
CA MET A 20 4.26 17.43 -1.58
C MET A 20 4.59 18.72 -0.80
N ALA A 21 4.52 19.88 -1.47
CA ALA A 21 4.74 21.18 -0.83
C ALA A 21 3.67 21.47 0.22
N GLY A 22 2.40 21.16 -0.07
CA GLY A 22 1.32 21.30 0.88
C GLY A 22 1.50 20.46 2.15
N HIS A 23 2.09 19.28 2.03
CA HIS A 23 2.43 18.45 3.19
C HIS A 23 3.60 19.02 4.02
N LEU A 24 4.67 19.47 3.36
CA LEU A 24 5.88 19.97 4.04
C LEU A 24 5.69 21.37 4.64
N ALA A 25 4.97 22.24 3.92
CA ALA A 25 4.75 23.62 4.29
C ALA A 25 3.37 23.89 4.92
N LYS A 26 2.70 22.84 5.40
CA LYS A 26 1.41 22.97 6.09
C LYS A 26 1.53 24.00 7.21
N ASP A 27 0.66 24.98 7.19
CA ASP A 27 0.59 26.07 8.20
C ASP A 27 1.78 27.07 8.20
N ARG A 28 2.64 27.07 7.17
CA ARG A 28 3.86 27.92 7.10
C ARG A 28 3.76 29.14 6.17
N GLY A 29 2.61 29.38 5.56
CA GLY A 29 2.38 30.53 4.67
C GLY A 29 2.94 30.38 3.23
N PRO A 30 2.58 31.31 2.33
CA PRO A 30 2.81 31.15 0.86
C PRO A 30 4.27 31.14 0.44
N LEU A 31 5.13 31.88 1.14
CA LEU A 31 6.58 31.88 0.83
C LEU A 31 7.24 30.53 1.16
N ALA A 32 6.88 29.94 2.30
CA ALA A 32 7.38 28.61 2.67
C ALA A 32 6.85 27.54 1.71
N HIS A 33 5.61 27.66 1.25
CA HIS A 33 5.06 26.76 0.23
C HIS A 33 5.82 26.82 -1.08
N ARG A 34 6.09 28.03 -1.60
CA ARG A 34 6.92 28.20 -2.81
C ARG A 34 8.34 27.68 -2.65
N ALA A 35 8.97 27.92 -1.51
CA ALA A 35 10.30 27.39 -1.22
C ALA A 35 10.27 25.83 -1.19
N ALA A 36 9.23 25.25 -0.60
CA ALA A 36 9.03 23.80 -0.59
C ALA A 36 8.83 23.23 -2.01
N GLU A 37 8.05 23.90 -2.87
CA GLU A 37 7.88 23.47 -4.28
C GLU A 37 9.20 23.42 -5.04
N ILE A 38 10.08 24.39 -4.83
CA ILE A 38 11.40 24.44 -5.48
C ILE A 38 12.29 23.32 -4.92
N LEU A 39 12.36 23.18 -3.60
CA LEU A 39 13.19 22.19 -2.93
C LEU A 39 12.76 20.76 -3.28
N LEU A 40 11.46 20.51 -3.38
CA LEU A 40 10.90 19.19 -3.64
C LEU A 40 10.79 18.86 -5.13
N HIS A 41 11.14 19.78 -6.03
CA HIS A 41 11.02 19.56 -7.47
C HIS A 41 11.71 18.27 -7.97
N PRO A 42 12.94 17.92 -7.56
CA PRO A 42 13.58 16.67 -8.01
C PRO A 42 12.81 15.42 -7.57
N ALA A 43 12.30 15.41 -6.34
CA ALA A 43 11.51 14.30 -5.81
C ALA A 43 10.15 14.20 -6.51
N ALA A 44 9.48 15.33 -6.72
CA ALA A 44 8.22 15.37 -7.46
C ALA A 44 8.38 14.91 -8.91
N LEU A 45 9.47 15.31 -9.57
CA LEU A 45 9.79 14.88 -10.95
C LEU A 45 10.06 13.36 -11.01
N SER A 46 10.82 12.83 -10.04
CA SER A 46 11.05 11.39 -9.95
C SER A 46 9.74 10.64 -9.75
N LEU A 47 8.92 11.06 -8.78
CA LEU A 47 7.61 10.47 -8.52
C LEU A 47 6.70 10.54 -9.75
N ALA A 48 6.59 11.71 -10.40
CA ALA A 48 5.76 11.89 -11.58
C ALA A 48 6.17 10.97 -12.73
N LYS A 49 7.47 10.86 -13.03
CA LYS A 49 8.00 9.94 -14.06
C LYS A 49 7.60 8.48 -13.76
N HIS A 50 7.73 8.05 -12.53
CA HIS A 50 7.39 6.67 -12.15
C HIS A 50 5.89 6.41 -12.22
N LEU A 51 5.06 7.35 -11.76
CA LEU A 51 3.61 7.21 -11.82
C LEU A 51 3.07 7.18 -13.25
N VAL A 52 3.58 8.05 -14.12
CA VAL A 52 3.24 8.05 -15.56
C VAL A 52 3.70 6.74 -16.21
N ALA A 53 4.92 6.27 -15.91
CA ALA A 53 5.40 4.99 -16.42
C ALA A 53 4.55 3.82 -15.93
N PHE A 54 4.12 3.83 -14.67
CA PHE A 54 3.22 2.81 -14.12
C PHE A 54 1.86 2.80 -14.81
N ASP A 55 1.25 3.98 -15.00
CA ASP A 55 -0.02 4.10 -15.70
C ASP A 55 0.05 3.61 -17.16
N HIS A 56 1.16 3.94 -17.86
CA HIS A 56 1.43 3.42 -19.20
C HIS A 56 1.66 1.90 -19.21
N ASP A 57 2.35 1.35 -18.21
CA ASP A 57 2.53 -0.10 -18.12
C ASP A 57 1.21 -0.81 -17.83
N LEU A 58 0.33 -0.24 -17.01
CA LEU A 58 -1.03 -0.78 -16.84
C LEU A 58 -1.79 -0.83 -18.17
N ALA A 59 -1.70 0.23 -18.97
CA ALA A 59 -2.31 0.26 -20.30
C ALA A 59 -1.73 -0.80 -21.24
N ARG A 60 -0.40 -0.91 -21.27
CA ARG A 60 0.33 -1.77 -22.21
C ARG A 60 0.28 -3.25 -21.85
N LEU A 61 0.44 -3.56 -20.55
CA LEU A 61 0.55 -4.95 -20.06
C LEU A 61 -0.82 -5.57 -19.76
N GLY A 62 -1.85 -4.74 -19.54
CA GLY A 62 -3.20 -5.18 -19.19
C GLY A 62 -3.26 -5.97 -17.86
N SER A 63 -2.24 -5.85 -17.01
CA SER A 63 -2.14 -6.60 -15.76
C SER A 63 -1.54 -5.73 -14.65
N LEU A 64 -2.30 -5.60 -13.56
CA LEU A 64 -1.87 -4.85 -12.37
C LEU A 64 -0.60 -5.47 -11.75
N ARG A 65 -0.56 -6.80 -11.68
CA ARG A 65 0.63 -7.53 -11.19
C ARG A 65 1.87 -7.21 -12.02
N ARG A 66 1.80 -7.37 -13.35
CA ARG A 66 2.95 -7.17 -14.24
C ARG A 66 3.43 -5.72 -14.23
N ALA A 67 2.52 -4.76 -14.21
CA ALA A 67 2.87 -3.34 -14.11
C ALA A 67 3.55 -3.03 -12.77
N SER A 68 3.04 -3.60 -11.66
CA SER A 68 3.62 -3.41 -10.33
C SER A 68 5.02 -4.00 -10.22
N LEU A 69 5.26 -5.20 -10.74
CA LEU A 69 6.59 -5.81 -10.79
C LEU A 69 7.57 -4.97 -11.62
N ALA A 70 7.14 -4.47 -12.78
CA ALA A 70 7.97 -3.59 -13.62
C ALA A 70 8.32 -2.28 -12.92
N MET A 71 7.40 -1.73 -12.11
CA MET A 71 7.66 -0.53 -11.35
C MET A 71 8.61 -0.77 -10.17
N LEU A 72 8.44 -1.87 -9.43
CA LEU A 72 9.36 -2.25 -8.35
C LEU A 72 10.79 -2.45 -8.89
N ASP A 73 10.93 -3.10 -10.03
CA ASP A 73 12.22 -3.29 -10.72
C ASP A 73 12.88 -1.94 -11.08
N ARG A 74 12.12 -0.98 -11.61
CA ARG A 74 12.63 0.39 -11.90
C ARG A 74 13.15 1.13 -10.66
N TYR A 75 12.57 0.85 -9.50
CA TYR A 75 13.06 1.40 -8.24
C TYR A 75 14.23 0.61 -7.64
N GLY A 76 14.60 -0.55 -8.20
CA GLY A 76 15.55 -1.48 -7.58
C GLY A 76 14.99 -2.12 -6.31
N VAL A 77 13.67 -2.24 -6.20
CA VAL A 77 12.99 -2.79 -5.03
C VAL A 77 12.79 -4.29 -5.20
N HIS A 78 13.35 -5.06 -4.28
CA HIS A 78 13.13 -6.49 -4.20
C HIS A 78 11.91 -6.79 -3.32
N ALA A 79 10.82 -7.26 -3.94
CA ALA A 79 9.63 -7.68 -3.21
C ALA A 79 9.55 -9.20 -3.13
N ARG A 80 9.30 -9.73 -1.92
CA ARG A 80 9.28 -11.18 -1.66
C ARG A 80 8.11 -11.56 -0.77
N LEU A 81 7.58 -12.77 -0.99
CA LEU A 81 6.74 -13.39 0.02
C LEU A 81 7.62 -13.88 1.18
N ALA A 82 7.16 -13.62 2.41
CA ALA A 82 7.83 -14.07 3.61
C ALA A 82 6.94 -15.07 4.35
N ASP A 83 7.55 -16.14 4.86
CA ASP A 83 6.88 -17.09 5.73
C ASP A 83 7.14 -16.78 7.20
N THR A 84 6.13 -17.00 8.04
CA THR A 84 6.22 -16.86 9.49
C THR A 84 6.56 -18.16 10.21
N SER A 85 6.41 -19.32 9.55
CA SER A 85 6.57 -20.64 10.16
C SER A 85 7.85 -21.40 9.77
N GLY A 86 8.58 -20.91 8.78
CA GLY A 86 9.93 -21.42 8.50
C GLY A 86 10.02 -22.63 7.58
N GLY A 87 8.98 -22.99 6.84
CA GLY A 87 9.01 -24.14 5.94
C GLY A 87 8.57 -23.83 4.50
N PRO A 88 9.23 -24.41 3.47
CA PRO A 88 8.86 -24.20 2.06
C PRO A 88 7.44 -24.69 1.73
N HIS A 89 6.90 -25.65 2.46
CA HIS A 89 5.54 -26.15 2.29
C HIS A 89 4.45 -25.14 2.71
N ASP A 90 4.75 -24.25 3.64
CA ASP A 90 3.82 -23.25 4.14
C ASP A 90 3.62 -22.08 3.14
N LEU A 91 4.65 -21.75 2.34
CA LEU A 91 4.54 -20.73 1.29
C LEU A 91 3.53 -21.13 0.20
N THR A 92 3.52 -22.41 -0.18
CA THR A 92 2.56 -22.92 -1.16
C THR A 92 1.12 -22.95 -0.61
N ALA A 93 0.95 -23.38 0.65
CA ALA A 93 -0.34 -23.36 1.31
C ALA A 93 -0.89 -21.92 1.48
N ARG A 94 -0.02 -20.95 1.77
CA ARG A 94 -0.40 -19.54 1.93
C ARG A 94 -0.72 -18.87 0.61
N ARG A 95 -0.04 -19.19 -0.47
CA ARG A 95 -0.46 -18.79 -1.82
C ARG A 95 -1.85 -19.32 -2.17
N ALA A 96 -2.17 -20.54 -1.77
CA ALA A 96 -3.51 -21.12 -1.93
C ALA A 96 -4.59 -20.39 -1.12
N ALA A 97 -4.22 -19.60 -0.09
CA ALA A 97 -5.16 -18.78 0.67
C ALA A 97 -5.66 -17.54 -0.10
N LEU A 98 -4.99 -17.17 -1.21
CA LEU A 98 -5.41 -16.07 -2.07
C LEU A 98 -6.17 -16.61 -3.29
N PRO A 99 -7.50 -16.62 -3.28
CA PRO A 99 -8.28 -17.16 -4.40
C PRO A 99 -8.08 -16.32 -5.65
N GLU A 100 -7.89 -16.99 -6.78
CA GLU A 100 -7.76 -16.34 -8.10
C GLU A 100 -9.07 -15.70 -8.56
N ARG A 101 -10.20 -16.13 -8.04
CA ARG A 101 -11.55 -15.65 -8.36
C ARG A 101 -12.42 -15.62 -7.11
N GLY A 102 -13.54 -14.92 -7.21
CA GLY A 102 -14.47 -14.78 -6.09
C GLY A 102 -14.12 -13.61 -5.17
N PRO A 103 -14.95 -13.31 -4.18
CA PRO A 103 -14.78 -12.16 -3.31
C PRO A 103 -13.60 -12.37 -2.36
N LEU A 104 -12.63 -11.47 -2.45
CA LEU A 104 -11.43 -11.46 -1.63
C LEU A 104 -11.26 -10.09 -0.98
N LEU A 105 -11.17 -10.05 0.34
CA LEU A 105 -10.76 -8.86 1.09
C LEU A 105 -9.36 -9.08 1.67
N VAL A 106 -8.40 -8.30 1.19
CA VAL A 106 -7.05 -8.23 1.76
C VAL A 106 -6.99 -7.03 2.70
N VAL A 107 -6.66 -7.26 3.96
CA VAL A 107 -6.50 -6.21 4.98
C VAL A 107 -5.03 -6.13 5.35
N SER A 108 -4.42 -4.95 5.18
CA SER A 108 -2.98 -4.77 5.37
C SER A 108 -2.64 -3.51 6.15
N ASN A 109 -1.46 -3.50 6.80
CA ASN A 109 -0.82 -2.28 7.24
C ASN A 109 -0.37 -1.44 6.03
N HIS A 110 -0.07 -0.17 6.25
CA HIS A 110 0.32 0.80 5.21
C HIS A 110 1.63 1.51 5.56
N PRO A 111 2.79 0.82 5.49
CA PRO A 111 4.07 1.48 5.78
C PRO A 111 4.54 2.45 4.68
N GLY A 112 3.81 2.53 3.58
CA GLY A 112 4.00 3.53 2.53
C GLY A 112 4.94 3.11 1.41
N LEU A 113 5.14 4.01 0.50
CA LEU A 113 5.99 4.02 -0.69
C LEU A 113 5.82 2.82 -1.64
N TYR A 114 6.25 1.61 -1.26
CA TYR A 114 6.27 0.42 -2.13
C TYR A 114 5.25 -0.65 -1.75
N ASP A 115 4.55 -0.48 -0.63
CA ASP A 115 3.67 -1.51 -0.09
C ASP A 115 2.50 -1.88 -1.01
N ALA A 116 1.85 -0.88 -1.59
CA ALA A 116 0.75 -1.12 -2.53
C ALA A 116 1.22 -1.91 -3.75
N LEU A 117 2.39 -1.57 -4.32
CA LEU A 117 2.97 -2.29 -5.46
C LEU A 117 3.31 -3.73 -5.11
N ALA A 118 3.91 -3.94 -3.92
CA ALA A 118 4.22 -5.27 -3.43
C ALA A 118 2.95 -6.11 -3.22
N LEU A 119 1.90 -5.50 -2.64
CA LEU A 119 0.60 -6.16 -2.45
C LEU A 119 -0.11 -6.46 -3.78
N PHE A 120 -0.09 -5.53 -4.76
CA PHE A 120 -0.64 -5.79 -6.10
C PHE A 120 0.07 -6.97 -6.77
N SER A 121 1.38 -7.05 -6.60
CA SER A 121 2.18 -8.16 -7.12
C SER A 121 1.87 -9.48 -6.41
N ALA A 122 1.72 -9.46 -5.09
CA ALA A 122 1.45 -10.64 -4.27
C ALA A 122 0.03 -11.18 -4.47
N VAL A 123 -0.97 -10.30 -4.50
CA VAL A 123 -2.38 -10.70 -4.72
C VAL A 123 -2.59 -11.21 -6.14
N GLY A 124 -1.97 -10.58 -7.14
CA GLY A 124 -1.91 -11.06 -8.51
C GLY A 124 -3.24 -11.07 -9.26
N ARG A 125 -4.23 -10.28 -8.82
CA ARG A 125 -5.55 -10.18 -9.46
C ARG A 125 -5.70 -8.84 -10.19
N ASP A 126 -6.14 -8.89 -11.43
CA ASP A 126 -6.34 -7.69 -12.26
C ASP A 126 -7.66 -6.96 -11.95
N ASP A 127 -8.57 -7.60 -11.22
CA ASP A 127 -9.79 -6.99 -10.67
C ASP A 127 -9.59 -6.42 -9.25
N LEU A 128 -8.34 -6.39 -8.75
CA LEU A 128 -8.03 -5.81 -7.45
C LEU A 128 -8.31 -4.31 -7.44
N ALA A 129 -9.14 -3.89 -6.51
CA ALA A 129 -9.41 -2.49 -6.21
C ALA A 129 -8.86 -2.10 -4.83
N VAL A 130 -8.61 -0.83 -4.63
CA VAL A 130 -8.09 -0.28 -3.35
C VAL A 130 -8.99 0.84 -2.86
N ILE A 131 -9.30 0.83 -1.57
CA ILE A 131 -9.91 2.01 -0.94
C ILE A 131 -8.81 3.05 -0.74
N ALA A 132 -8.92 4.18 -1.42
CA ALA A 132 -7.95 5.25 -1.36
C ALA A 132 -8.62 6.60 -1.07
N ALA A 133 -7.89 7.49 -0.41
CA ALA A 133 -8.32 8.89 -0.31
C ALA A 133 -8.39 9.50 -1.72
N ALA A 134 -9.36 10.40 -1.91
CA ALA A 134 -9.44 11.16 -3.14
C ALA A 134 -8.24 12.11 -3.22
N ARG A 135 -7.32 11.83 -4.15
CA ARG A 135 -6.14 12.65 -4.42
C ARG A 135 -6.07 12.96 -5.90
N ASP A 136 -5.84 14.22 -6.23
CA ASP A 136 -5.75 14.67 -7.62
C ASP A 136 -4.66 13.92 -8.38
N LEU A 137 -3.52 13.65 -7.73
CA LEU A 137 -2.42 12.88 -8.28
C LEU A 137 -2.84 11.49 -8.77
N LEU A 138 -3.66 10.77 -8.00
CA LEU A 138 -4.11 9.43 -8.36
C LEU A 138 -5.23 9.48 -9.41
N PHE A 139 -6.09 10.51 -9.38
CA PHE A 139 -7.17 10.68 -10.34
C PHE A 139 -6.69 11.13 -11.73
N ALA A 140 -5.55 11.80 -11.79
CA ALA A 140 -4.92 12.21 -13.05
C ALA A 140 -4.27 11.03 -13.81
N LEU A 141 -4.23 9.83 -13.21
CA LEU A 141 -3.70 8.60 -13.79
C LEU A 141 -4.86 7.71 -14.27
N PRO A 142 -5.22 7.71 -15.57
CA PRO A 142 -6.48 7.13 -16.03
C PRO A 142 -6.57 5.60 -15.90
N HIS A 143 -5.46 4.87 -15.91
CA HIS A 143 -5.43 3.41 -15.74
C HIS A 143 -5.34 3.02 -14.26
N VAL A 144 -4.55 3.73 -13.46
CA VAL A 144 -4.51 3.58 -12.00
C VAL A 144 -5.89 3.84 -11.39
N ARG A 145 -6.57 4.89 -11.84
CA ARG A 145 -7.91 5.27 -11.36
C ARG A 145 -8.94 4.14 -11.45
N LYS A 146 -8.82 3.23 -12.40
CA LYS A 146 -9.74 2.08 -12.57
C LYS A 146 -9.67 1.11 -11.37
N HIS A 147 -8.57 1.11 -10.64
CA HIS A 147 -8.34 0.28 -9.47
C HIS A 147 -8.63 1.01 -8.15
N LEU A 148 -9.11 2.26 -8.19
CA LEU A 148 -9.36 3.05 -6.98
C LEU A 148 -10.86 3.10 -6.66
N LEU A 149 -11.19 2.81 -5.41
CA LEU A 149 -12.50 3.06 -4.83
C LEU A 149 -12.35 4.21 -3.83
N SER A 150 -12.77 5.39 -4.25
CA SER A 150 -12.69 6.61 -3.44
C SER A 150 -14.01 7.34 -3.45
N ALA A 151 -14.28 8.07 -2.38
CA ALA A 151 -15.36 9.03 -2.35
C ALA A 151 -14.80 10.44 -2.66
N PRO A 152 -15.56 11.31 -3.34
CA PRO A 152 -15.20 12.71 -3.44
C PRO A 152 -14.97 13.32 -2.05
N PRO A 153 -14.10 14.36 -1.92
CA PRO A 153 -13.79 14.97 -0.64
C PRO A 153 -15.02 15.42 0.16
N ASP A 154 -16.04 15.88 -0.56
CA ASP A 154 -17.31 16.39 0.02
C ASP A 154 -18.34 15.30 0.28
N ALA A 155 -18.05 14.05 -0.11
CA ALA A 155 -18.98 12.96 0.04
C ALA A 155 -18.91 12.36 1.44
N ARG A 156 -20.05 11.89 1.94
CA ARG A 156 -20.11 11.12 3.19
C ARG A 156 -19.21 9.88 3.08
N ALA A 157 -18.37 9.63 4.08
CA ALA A 157 -17.41 8.53 4.13
C ALA A 157 -18.00 7.14 3.76
N GLY A 158 -19.30 6.95 3.97
CA GLY A 158 -19.99 5.70 3.59
C GLY A 158 -20.08 5.41 2.09
N LEU A 159 -19.77 6.36 1.18
CA LEU A 159 -19.86 6.08 -0.28
C LEU A 159 -18.75 5.17 -0.75
N ALA A 160 -17.51 5.39 -0.32
CA ALA A 160 -16.37 4.53 -0.65
C ALA A 160 -16.59 3.11 -0.11
N LEU A 161 -17.07 2.99 1.13
CA LEU A 161 -17.38 1.69 1.74
C LEU A 161 -18.49 0.94 1.00
N ARG A 162 -19.55 1.66 0.56
CA ARG A 162 -20.60 1.03 -0.27
C ARG A 162 -20.10 0.59 -1.65
N ALA A 163 -19.21 1.37 -2.27
CA ALA A 163 -18.57 0.98 -3.53
C ALA A 163 -17.70 -0.26 -3.32
N ALA A 164 -16.94 -0.32 -2.23
CA ALA A 164 -16.12 -1.46 -1.84
C ALA A 164 -16.97 -2.72 -1.57
N ALA A 165 -18.06 -2.60 -0.80
CA ALA A 165 -18.97 -3.71 -0.56
C ALA A 165 -19.59 -4.22 -1.87
N ARG A 166 -20.02 -3.34 -2.78
CA ARG A 166 -20.53 -3.73 -4.10
C ARG A 166 -19.46 -4.43 -4.95
N HIS A 167 -18.20 -4.00 -4.87
CA HIS A 167 -17.12 -4.64 -5.59
C HIS A 167 -16.91 -6.09 -5.11
N LEU A 168 -16.85 -6.30 -3.81
CA LEU A 168 -16.78 -7.63 -3.19
C LEU A 168 -18.00 -8.49 -3.54
N THR A 169 -19.21 -7.93 -3.46
CA THR A 169 -20.46 -8.64 -3.81
C THR A 169 -20.46 -9.14 -5.25
N ARG A 170 -19.80 -8.45 -6.17
CA ARG A 170 -19.63 -8.88 -7.58
C ARG A 170 -18.52 -9.92 -7.76
N GLY A 171 -17.86 -10.35 -6.69
CA GLY A 171 -16.76 -11.31 -6.72
C GLY A 171 -15.39 -10.70 -6.95
N GLY A 172 -15.24 -9.40 -6.82
CA GLY A 172 -13.97 -8.69 -6.98
C GLY A 172 -13.02 -8.85 -5.79
N ALA A 173 -11.75 -8.55 -6.00
CA ALA A 173 -10.75 -8.46 -4.94
C ALA A 173 -10.61 -7.01 -4.45
N LEU A 174 -10.49 -6.83 -3.14
CA LEU A 174 -10.35 -5.55 -2.48
C LEU A 174 -9.13 -5.52 -1.56
N LEU A 175 -8.30 -4.51 -1.70
CA LEU A 175 -7.26 -4.17 -0.74
C LEU A 175 -7.74 -3.01 0.14
N HIS A 176 -7.62 -3.17 1.44
CA HIS A 176 -7.97 -2.17 2.41
C HIS A 176 -6.86 -1.94 3.44
N PHE A 177 -6.49 -0.68 3.61
CA PHE A 177 -5.59 -0.20 4.65
C PHE A 177 -6.43 0.44 5.77
N PRO A 178 -6.78 -0.31 6.82
CA PRO A 178 -7.82 0.13 7.75
C PRO A 178 -7.42 1.32 8.63
N ALA A 179 -6.13 1.58 8.83
CA ALA A 179 -5.66 2.77 9.54
C ALA A 179 -5.92 4.07 8.76
N GLY A 180 -6.10 4.02 7.44
CA GLY A 180 -6.36 5.17 6.57
C GLY A 180 -5.21 6.19 6.52
N ARG A 181 -4.03 5.83 7.00
CA ARG A 181 -2.81 6.66 7.03
C ARG A 181 -1.58 5.77 7.00
N ILE A 182 -0.43 6.37 6.69
CA ILE A 182 0.87 5.69 6.76
C ILE A 182 1.14 5.23 8.20
N GLU A 183 1.62 4.01 8.32
CA GLU A 183 1.97 3.32 9.56
C GLU A 183 3.48 3.08 9.62
N PRO A 184 4.06 2.88 10.81
CA PRO A 184 5.47 2.51 10.92
C PRO A 184 5.78 1.20 10.19
N ASP A 185 6.97 1.11 9.57
CA ASP A 185 7.47 -0.17 9.10
C ASP A 185 7.68 -1.11 10.29
N PRO A 186 7.04 -2.29 10.32
CA PRO A 186 7.16 -3.22 11.45
C PRO A 186 8.59 -3.52 11.87
N ARG A 187 9.55 -3.53 10.93
CA ARG A 187 10.98 -3.78 11.22
C ARG A 187 11.68 -2.66 11.99
N LEU A 188 11.03 -1.51 12.12
CA LEU A 188 11.59 -0.32 12.75
C LEU A 188 10.90 0.04 14.07
N VAL A 189 9.86 -0.71 14.41
CA VAL A 189 9.11 -0.49 15.66
C VAL A 189 9.89 -1.10 16.84
N PRO A 190 10.05 -0.36 17.94
CA PRO A 190 10.68 -0.88 19.15
C PRO A 190 9.95 -2.10 19.72
N PRO A 191 10.66 -3.02 20.39
CA PRO A 191 10.03 -4.13 21.07
C PRO A 191 8.97 -3.67 22.07
N GLY A 192 7.78 -4.27 21.99
CA GLY A 192 6.65 -3.93 22.86
C GLY A 192 5.70 -2.86 22.32
N GLU A 193 6.09 -2.15 21.26
CA GLU A 193 5.21 -1.20 20.59
C GLU A 193 4.44 -1.87 19.41
N SER A 194 3.30 -1.28 19.03
CA SER A 194 2.53 -1.74 17.89
C SER A 194 2.94 -0.99 16.60
N ALA A 195 3.15 -1.74 15.52
CA ALA A 195 3.31 -1.17 14.18
C ALA A 195 1.98 -0.70 13.57
N LEU A 196 0.84 -1.03 14.21
CA LEU A 196 -0.48 -0.73 13.68
C LEU A 196 -1.10 0.46 14.43
N HIS A 197 -1.60 1.41 13.66
CA HIS A 197 -2.45 2.47 14.18
C HIS A 197 -3.89 1.98 14.42
N ALA A 198 -4.69 2.79 15.10
CA ALA A 198 -6.11 2.52 15.26
C ALA A 198 -6.80 2.48 13.89
N PHE A 199 -7.67 1.50 13.69
CA PHE A 199 -8.45 1.37 12.47
C PHE A 199 -9.51 2.45 12.39
N GLN A 200 -9.73 2.96 11.18
CA GLN A 200 -10.83 3.87 10.89
C GLN A 200 -12.17 3.11 10.99
N PRO A 201 -13.25 3.79 11.43
CA PRO A 201 -14.58 3.19 11.44
C PRO A 201 -15.02 2.73 10.05
N GLY A 202 -15.74 1.61 9.98
CA GLY A 202 -16.38 1.13 8.76
C GLY A 202 -15.91 -0.24 8.27
N LEU A 203 -14.78 -0.78 8.76
CA LEU A 203 -14.35 -2.13 8.38
C LEU A 203 -15.37 -3.18 8.79
N ASP A 204 -15.95 -3.10 9.98
CA ASP A 204 -17.00 -4.03 10.42
C ASP A 204 -18.23 -3.98 9.52
N ALA A 205 -18.67 -2.77 9.16
CA ALA A 205 -19.78 -2.59 8.23
C ALA A 205 -19.46 -3.13 6.84
N LEU A 206 -18.24 -2.92 6.34
CA LEU A 206 -17.80 -3.44 5.06
C LEU A 206 -17.86 -4.96 5.03
N VAL A 207 -17.24 -5.61 6.01
CA VAL A 207 -17.20 -7.08 6.11
C VAL A 207 -18.62 -7.63 6.26
N THR A 208 -19.42 -7.06 7.17
CA THR A 208 -20.80 -7.53 7.40
C THR A 208 -21.66 -7.40 6.16
N LEU A 209 -21.58 -6.27 5.43
CA LEU A 209 -22.37 -6.07 4.21
C LEU A 209 -21.95 -7.02 3.08
N ALA A 210 -20.65 -7.21 2.91
CA ALA A 210 -20.11 -8.11 1.88
C ALA A 210 -20.45 -9.57 2.21
N ALA A 211 -20.27 -10.00 3.44
CA ALA A 211 -20.53 -11.36 3.92
C ALA A 211 -22.00 -11.79 3.80
N ARG A 212 -22.92 -10.89 4.11
CA ARG A 212 -24.37 -11.16 3.95
C ARG A 212 -24.74 -11.46 2.49
N ALA A 213 -24.09 -10.80 1.54
CA ALA A 213 -24.34 -11.01 0.11
C ALA A 213 -23.49 -12.14 -0.48
N ARG A 214 -22.33 -12.41 0.10
CA ARG A 214 -21.34 -13.39 -0.35
C ARG A 214 -20.78 -14.15 0.85
N PRO A 215 -21.45 -15.22 1.27
CA PRO A 215 -20.98 -16.09 2.37
C PRO A 215 -19.62 -16.75 2.08
N ASP A 216 -19.24 -16.82 0.79
CA ASP A 216 -17.94 -17.30 0.29
C ASP A 216 -16.85 -16.21 0.29
N LEU A 217 -17.06 -15.07 0.95
CA LEU A 217 -16.05 -14.03 1.11
C LEU A 217 -14.84 -14.56 1.88
N VAL A 218 -13.67 -14.47 1.25
CA VAL A 218 -12.39 -14.80 1.88
C VAL A 218 -11.76 -13.52 2.39
N VAL A 219 -11.36 -13.49 3.66
CA VAL A 219 -10.68 -12.34 4.29
C VAL A 219 -9.27 -12.76 4.68
N VAL A 220 -8.25 -12.00 4.22
CA VAL A 220 -6.85 -12.35 4.45
C VAL A 220 -6.10 -11.18 5.06
N PRO A 221 -5.56 -11.33 6.28
CA PRO A 221 -4.66 -10.34 6.86
C PRO A 221 -3.26 -10.48 6.24
N VAL A 222 -2.65 -9.34 5.90
CA VAL A 222 -1.32 -9.28 5.29
C VAL A 222 -0.49 -8.20 5.97
N ILE A 223 0.79 -8.47 6.23
CA ILE A 223 1.75 -7.49 6.72
C ILE A 223 2.81 -7.23 5.68
N VAL A 224 3.03 -5.95 5.39
CA VAL A 224 4.16 -5.48 4.58
C VAL A 224 5.21 -4.87 5.49
N SER A 225 6.47 -5.19 5.25
CA SER A 225 7.61 -4.69 6.00
C SER A 225 8.84 -4.51 5.10
N GLY A 226 9.84 -3.76 5.57
CA GLY A 226 11.08 -3.55 4.82
C GLY A 226 10.96 -2.51 3.71
N VAL A 227 9.95 -1.64 3.74
CA VAL A 227 9.77 -0.56 2.74
C VAL A 227 10.67 0.63 3.02
N VAL A 228 11.13 0.77 4.26
CA VAL A 228 11.99 1.89 4.68
C VAL A 228 13.46 1.49 4.57
N SER A 229 14.24 2.24 3.80
CA SER A 229 15.67 2.08 3.69
C SER A 229 16.38 2.48 4.99
N LEU A 230 17.08 1.55 5.62
CA LEU A 230 17.87 1.84 6.82
C LEU A 230 18.99 2.84 6.54
N ARG A 231 19.57 2.81 5.33
CA ARG A 231 20.59 3.78 4.90
C ARG A 231 20.01 5.18 4.76
N ALA A 232 18.83 5.30 4.11
CA ALA A 232 18.13 6.58 3.99
C ALA A 232 17.75 7.12 5.37
N ARG A 233 17.28 6.27 6.27
CA ARG A 233 16.91 6.65 7.64
C ARG A 233 18.12 7.12 8.44
N ALA A 234 19.24 6.40 8.41
CA ALA A 234 20.47 6.78 9.09
C ALA A 234 20.98 8.14 8.57
N PHE A 235 20.99 8.33 7.26
CA PHE A 235 21.38 9.60 6.63
C PHE A 235 20.44 10.76 7.00
N ALA A 236 19.13 10.55 6.94
CA ALA A 236 18.15 11.54 7.34
C ALA A 236 18.26 11.91 8.82
N SER A 237 18.51 10.94 9.71
CA SER A 237 18.71 11.19 11.13
C SER A 237 19.96 12.03 11.41
N ALA A 238 21.05 11.77 10.68
CA ALA A 238 22.29 12.55 10.82
C ALA A 238 22.10 14.02 10.36
N LEU A 239 21.28 14.24 9.34
CA LEU A 239 21.01 15.60 8.81
C LEU A 239 19.98 16.36 9.66
N ALA A 240 18.90 15.71 10.05
CA ALA A 240 17.73 16.38 10.58
C ALA A 240 17.72 16.52 12.11
N GLY A 241 18.45 15.67 12.84
CA GLY A 241 18.58 15.69 14.29
C GLY A 241 17.27 15.53 15.09
N ARG A 242 16.12 15.40 14.40
CA ARG A 242 14.78 15.25 15.00
C ARG A 242 14.00 14.15 14.29
N ALA A 243 13.36 13.26 15.06
CA ALA A 243 12.64 12.10 14.55
C ALA A 243 11.55 12.46 13.48
N GLY A 244 10.75 13.48 13.74
CA GLY A 244 9.68 13.86 12.82
C GLY A 244 10.14 14.39 11.46
N LEU A 245 11.31 15.04 11.39
CA LEU A 245 11.92 15.44 10.12
C LEU A 245 12.55 14.23 9.40
N THR A 246 13.11 13.27 10.16
CA THR A 246 13.66 12.05 9.61
C THR A 246 12.63 11.29 8.80
N ASP A 247 11.43 11.07 9.35
CA ASP A 247 10.37 10.32 8.68
C ASP A 247 9.86 11.01 7.40
N ALA A 248 9.87 12.34 7.35
CA ALA A 248 9.52 13.09 6.14
C ALA A 248 10.61 13.02 5.05
N PHE A 249 11.90 12.96 5.45
CA PHE A 249 13.03 12.96 4.51
C PHE A 249 13.32 11.58 3.91
N VAL A 250 13.05 10.49 4.60
CA VAL A 250 13.36 9.13 4.12
C VAL A 250 12.70 8.83 2.77
N PRO A 251 11.38 9.03 2.56
CA PRO A 251 10.77 8.81 1.26
C PRO A 251 11.37 9.67 0.15
N LEU A 252 11.73 10.92 0.45
CA LEU A 252 12.35 11.82 -0.52
C LEU A 252 13.71 11.29 -0.98
N LEU A 253 14.55 10.84 -0.03
CA LEU A 253 15.86 10.25 -0.34
C LEU A 253 15.70 8.97 -1.19
N GLN A 254 14.75 8.11 -0.83
CA GLN A 254 14.48 6.88 -1.58
C GLN A 254 13.99 7.15 -3.01
N LEU A 255 13.26 8.23 -3.23
CA LEU A 255 12.75 8.60 -4.55
C LEU A 255 13.78 9.32 -5.43
N THR A 256 14.76 10.01 -4.82
CA THR A 256 15.65 10.92 -5.56
C THR A 256 17.07 10.44 -5.69
N LEU A 257 17.58 9.69 -4.72
CA LEU A 257 18.99 9.35 -4.67
C LEU A 257 19.20 7.84 -4.95
N PRO A 258 20.02 7.51 -5.97
CA PRO A 258 20.42 6.13 -6.20
C PRO A 258 21.07 5.49 -4.97
N GLY A 259 20.75 4.23 -4.69
CA GLY A 259 21.29 3.48 -3.56
C GLY A 259 20.54 3.70 -2.22
N PHE A 260 19.55 4.59 -2.16
CA PHE A 260 18.61 4.65 -1.03
C PHE A 260 17.28 3.96 -1.34
N GLY A 261 16.97 3.72 -2.62
CA GLY A 261 15.78 2.96 -3.04
C GLY A 261 15.91 1.44 -2.94
N ASP A 262 17.13 0.92 -2.77
CA ASP A 262 17.39 -0.51 -2.64
C ASP A 262 16.88 -1.04 -1.28
N VAL A 263 15.71 -1.66 -1.30
CA VAL A 263 15.02 -2.20 -0.13
C VAL A 263 14.48 -3.61 -0.41
N ASP A 264 14.45 -4.43 0.64
CA ASP A 264 13.90 -5.81 0.60
C ASP A 264 12.51 -5.80 1.23
N VAL A 265 11.51 -5.56 0.41
CA VAL A 265 10.10 -5.52 0.83
C VAL A 265 9.60 -6.94 1.03
N ARG A 266 9.03 -7.20 2.20
CA ARG A 266 8.47 -8.50 2.55
C ARG A 266 6.97 -8.41 2.73
N VAL A 267 6.25 -9.25 2.01
CA VAL A 267 4.81 -9.44 2.11
C VAL A 267 4.55 -10.73 2.86
N THR A 268 4.06 -10.63 4.09
CA THR A 268 3.73 -11.77 4.93
C THR A 268 2.22 -11.98 4.91
N ILE A 269 1.79 -13.05 4.26
CA ILE A 269 0.38 -13.41 4.12
C ILE A 269 -0.03 -14.28 5.32
N GLY A 270 -1.07 -13.87 6.04
CA GLY A 270 -1.68 -14.63 7.12
C GLY A 270 -2.63 -15.74 6.63
N PRO A 271 -3.17 -16.55 7.54
CA PRO A 271 -4.20 -17.50 7.19
C PRO A 271 -5.46 -16.78 6.68
N ALA A 272 -6.16 -17.41 5.75
CA ALA A 272 -7.49 -16.97 5.39
C ALA A 272 -8.41 -17.12 6.61
N LEU A 273 -9.21 -16.11 6.86
CA LEU A 273 -10.21 -16.10 7.94
C LEU A 273 -11.59 -16.28 7.32
N ASP A 274 -12.34 -17.22 7.86
CA ASP A 274 -13.73 -17.38 7.49
C ASP A 274 -14.56 -16.24 8.08
N VAL A 275 -15.55 -15.77 7.35
CA VAL A 275 -16.43 -14.70 7.83
C VAL A 275 -17.16 -15.10 9.10
N ALA A 276 -17.51 -16.38 9.25
CA ALA A 276 -18.12 -16.93 10.47
C ALA A 276 -17.18 -16.79 11.69
N GLU A 277 -15.87 -16.95 11.50
CA GLU A 277 -14.86 -16.81 12.55
C GLU A 277 -14.64 -15.35 12.97
N LEU A 278 -14.90 -14.39 12.07
CA LEU A 278 -14.78 -12.98 12.37
C LEU A 278 -15.89 -12.45 13.28
N GLY A 279 -17.04 -13.14 13.36
CA GLY A 279 -18.13 -12.81 14.27
C GLY A 279 -18.70 -11.40 14.11
N ALA A 280 -19.11 -10.81 15.23
CA ALA A 280 -19.73 -9.48 15.26
C ALA A 280 -18.72 -8.30 15.17
N GLU A 281 -17.45 -8.55 15.48
CA GLU A 281 -16.39 -7.54 15.54
C GLU A 281 -15.20 -7.89 14.62
N PRO A 282 -15.38 -7.93 13.29
CA PRO A 282 -14.33 -8.27 12.33
C PRO A 282 -13.05 -7.44 12.50
N SER A 283 -13.18 -6.16 12.79
CA SER A 283 -12.05 -5.25 12.98
C SER A 283 -11.13 -5.66 14.14
N THR A 284 -11.72 -6.12 15.25
CA THR A 284 -10.98 -6.60 16.43
C THR A 284 -10.18 -7.87 16.09
N HIS A 285 -10.81 -8.85 15.44
CA HIS A 285 -10.14 -10.09 15.05
C HIS A 285 -9.05 -9.87 14.01
N LEU A 286 -9.31 -9.03 13.00
CA LEU A 286 -8.34 -8.66 11.97
C LEU A 286 -7.16 -7.89 12.55
N ARG A 287 -7.39 -6.98 13.49
CA ARG A 287 -6.33 -6.26 14.18
C ARG A 287 -5.42 -7.24 14.95
N LEU A 288 -5.99 -8.16 15.70
CA LEU A 288 -5.22 -9.18 16.42
C LEU A 288 -4.41 -10.08 15.47
N ALA A 289 -5.00 -10.48 14.34
CA ALA A 289 -4.30 -11.26 13.32
C ALA A 289 -3.11 -10.48 12.73
N LEU A 290 -3.30 -9.22 12.36
CA LEU A 290 -2.23 -8.36 11.85
C LEU A 290 -1.13 -8.11 12.90
N GLU A 291 -1.48 -7.88 14.17
CA GLU A 291 -0.49 -7.72 15.24
C GLU A 291 0.35 -8.98 15.46
N ARG A 292 -0.26 -10.17 15.36
CA ARG A 292 0.48 -11.44 15.43
C ARG A 292 1.45 -11.58 14.27
N LEU A 293 1.02 -11.25 13.05
CA LEU A 293 1.88 -11.27 11.87
C LEU A 293 3.02 -10.24 11.98
N ALA A 294 2.74 -9.02 12.42
CA ALA A 294 3.75 -7.98 12.60
C ALA A 294 4.82 -8.41 13.62
N ARG A 295 4.42 -9.02 14.74
CA ARG A 295 5.36 -9.57 15.73
C ARG A 295 6.19 -10.73 15.18
N ALA A 296 5.61 -11.55 14.31
CA ALA A 296 6.33 -12.66 13.69
C ALA A 296 7.45 -12.17 12.74
N VAL A 297 7.23 -11.05 12.05
CA VAL A 297 8.24 -10.40 11.19
C VAL A 297 9.47 -9.92 11.99
N LEU A 298 9.29 -9.57 13.27
CA LEU A 298 10.37 -9.10 14.17
C LEU A 298 11.23 -10.22 14.74
N ARG A 299 10.77 -11.47 14.66
CA ARG A 299 11.60 -12.61 15.14
C ARG A 299 12.75 -12.83 14.17
N PRO A 300 14.00 -13.02 14.65
CA PRO A 300 15.10 -13.43 13.78
C PRO A 300 14.68 -14.76 13.12
N PRO A 301 14.82 -14.89 11.83
CA PRO A 301 14.45 -16.11 11.15
C PRO A 301 15.37 -17.25 11.59
N GLY A 302 14.79 -18.36 12.02
CA GLY A 302 15.36 -19.63 11.63
C GLY A 302 15.15 -19.68 10.12
N ALA A 303 16.20 -19.32 9.37
CA ALA A 303 16.11 -18.84 7.99
C ALA A 303 15.32 -19.76 7.07
N ALA A 304 14.06 -19.44 6.81
CA ALA A 304 13.39 -19.92 5.60
C ALA A 304 13.65 -18.92 4.47
N PRO A 305 13.96 -19.38 3.26
CA PRO A 305 14.17 -18.50 2.12
C PRO A 305 12.86 -17.79 1.75
N ALA A 306 12.93 -16.47 1.62
CA ALA A 306 11.84 -15.71 1.01
C ALA A 306 11.75 -16.07 -0.48
N GLU A 307 10.56 -16.37 -0.99
CA GLU A 307 10.35 -16.61 -2.41
C GLU A 307 10.19 -15.27 -3.14
N PRO A 308 10.94 -15.03 -4.23
CA PRO A 308 10.74 -13.81 -5.02
C PRO A 308 9.35 -13.82 -5.66
N LEU A 309 8.68 -12.68 -5.66
CA LEU A 309 7.45 -12.46 -6.41
C LEU A 309 7.81 -12.46 -7.91
N ARG A 310 7.49 -13.53 -8.61
CA ARG A 310 7.67 -13.67 -10.06
C ARG A 310 6.41 -13.25 -10.83
#